data_c09ea24e39402399766dab69c4a8ace6
#
_entry.id   c09ea24e39402399766dab69c4a8ace6
#
_cell.length_a   1.000
_cell.length_b   1.000
_cell.length_c   1.000
_cell.angle_alpha   90.00
_cell.angle_beta   90.00
_cell.angle_gamma   90.00
#
_symmetry.space_group_name_H-M   'P 1'
#
loop_
_entity.id
_entity.type
_entity.pdbx_description
1 polymer ?
#
loop_
_entity_poly.entity_id
_entity_poly.type
_entity_poly.pdbx_seq_one_letter_code
_entity_poly.pdbx_strand_id
1 'polypeptide(L)'
;MARFVVVLPLVPLAAGDEFTVADWPLHVTLVEPFLTELDASEVAGAMEGVAETTASVHARAGEEAMFGRRRDVPVTLVRDGGELAMLRARTLDALRDAGVDLDRIRARNDFRPHVTRKQHGYLAPGARVVLDTVAIVDMRPPEGAHHRSVIRSWRLGGRPTAP
;
A
#
# COMPACT_ATOMS: atom_id res chain seq x y z
N MET A 1 -14.75 14.63 2.44
CA MET A 1 -13.39 14.34 1.88
C MET A 1 -12.97 12.93 2.31
N ALA A 2 -12.64 12.10 1.37
CA ALA A 2 -12.19 10.73 1.65
C ALA A 2 -10.71 10.69 2.05
N ARG A 3 -10.32 9.68 2.80
CA ARG A 3 -8.93 9.41 3.16
C ARG A 3 -8.58 7.99 2.75
N PHE A 4 -7.63 7.87 1.82
CA PHE A 4 -7.18 6.60 1.28
C PHE A 4 -5.70 6.37 1.55
N VAL A 5 -5.31 5.10 1.51
CA VAL A 5 -3.92 4.66 1.54
C VAL A 5 -3.74 3.59 0.48
N VAL A 6 -2.58 3.54 -0.15
CA VAL A 6 -2.26 2.49 -1.12
C VAL A 6 -1.26 1.54 -0.50
N VAL A 7 -1.59 0.27 -0.48
CA VAL A 7 -0.78 -0.76 0.19
C VAL A 7 -0.50 -1.95 -0.73
N LEU A 8 0.57 -2.65 -0.41
CA LEU A 8 0.92 -3.94 -0.99
C LEU A 8 0.80 -4.99 0.12
N PRO A 9 -0.34 -5.67 0.24
CA PRO A 9 -0.53 -6.67 1.28
C PRO A 9 0.33 -7.91 1.01
N LEU A 10 0.75 -8.58 2.08
CA LEU A 10 1.51 -9.84 1.97
C LEU A 10 0.61 -11.03 1.64
N VAL A 11 -0.69 -10.88 1.83
CA VAL A 11 -1.72 -11.86 1.45
C VAL A 11 -2.72 -11.19 0.54
N PRO A 12 -3.39 -11.92 -0.36
CA PRO A 12 -4.38 -11.33 -1.25
C PRO A 12 -5.50 -10.65 -0.47
N LEU A 13 -5.88 -9.45 -0.92
CA LEU A 13 -7.06 -8.73 -0.46
C LEU A 13 -7.99 -8.51 -1.65
N ALA A 14 -9.28 -8.56 -1.40
CA ALA A 14 -10.30 -8.32 -2.42
C ALA A 14 -11.14 -7.09 -2.07
N ALA A 15 -11.70 -6.45 -3.10
CA ALA A 15 -12.65 -5.36 -2.91
C ALA A 15 -13.77 -5.80 -1.97
N GLY A 16 -14.11 -4.97 -1.01
CA GLY A 16 -15.12 -5.25 0.00
C GLY A 16 -14.60 -5.92 1.26
N ASP A 17 -13.35 -6.38 1.29
CA ASP A 17 -12.76 -6.90 2.53
C ASP A 17 -12.70 -5.80 3.58
N GLU A 18 -13.05 -6.16 4.81
CA GLU A 18 -13.07 -5.25 5.95
C GLU A 18 -12.26 -5.83 7.10
N PHE A 19 -11.61 -4.97 7.85
CA PHE A 19 -10.85 -5.36 9.03
C PHE A 19 -10.70 -4.17 9.97
N THR A 20 -10.42 -4.47 11.24
CA THR A 20 -10.02 -3.44 12.19
C THR A 20 -8.55 -3.08 12.01
N VAL A 21 -8.14 -1.95 12.56
CA VAL A 21 -6.72 -1.54 12.52
C VAL A 21 -5.82 -2.61 13.14
N ALA A 22 -6.26 -3.22 14.25
CA ALA A 22 -5.48 -4.27 14.94
C ALA A 22 -5.34 -5.54 14.09
N ASP A 23 -6.35 -5.87 13.30
CA ASP A 23 -6.40 -7.07 12.47
C ASP A 23 -5.94 -6.82 11.03
N TRP A 24 -5.47 -5.62 10.74
CA TRP A 24 -5.01 -5.28 9.39
C TRP A 24 -3.90 -6.22 8.96
N PRO A 25 -4.09 -6.96 7.85
CA PRO A 25 -3.07 -7.87 7.35
C PRO A 25 -1.73 -7.16 7.11
N LEU A 26 -0.64 -7.87 7.31
CA LEU A 26 0.69 -7.32 7.07
C LEU A 26 0.81 -6.78 5.65
N HIS A 27 1.39 -5.60 5.51
CA HIS A 27 1.49 -4.91 4.23
C HIS A 27 2.67 -3.94 4.19
N VAL A 28 3.09 -3.63 2.98
CA VAL A 28 3.97 -2.49 2.69
C VAL A 28 3.08 -1.32 2.30
N THR A 29 3.26 -0.16 2.92
CA THR A 29 2.58 1.06 2.48
C THR A 29 3.32 1.64 1.28
N LEU A 30 2.64 1.74 0.15
CA LEU A 30 3.20 2.31 -1.06
C LEU A 30 3.01 3.81 -1.12
N VAL A 31 1.81 4.29 -0.80
CA VAL A 31 1.48 5.71 -0.70
C VAL A 31 0.82 5.96 0.64
N GLU A 32 1.42 6.85 1.42
CA GLU A 32 0.93 7.24 2.73
C GLU A 32 -0.51 7.76 2.65
N PRO A 33 -1.24 7.77 3.76
CA PRO A 33 -2.62 8.28 3.76
C PRO A 33 -2.73 9.69 3.16
N PHE A 34 -3.67 9.86 2.25
CA PHE A 34 -3.94 11.15 1.61
C PHE A 34 -5.44 11.45 1.62
N LEU A 35 -5.74 12.74 1.64
CA LEU A 35 -7.11 13.25 1.57
C LEU A 35 -7.43 13.63 0.12
N THR A 36 -8.64 13.35 -0.32
CA THR A 36 -9.07 13.71 -1.67
C THR A 36 -10.58 13.93 -1.73
N GLU A 37 -11.00 14.85 -2.60
CA GLU A 37 -12.41 15.03 -2.96
C GLU A 37 -12.87 14.02 -4.01
N LEU A 38 -11.94 13.33 -4.65
CA LEU A 38 -12.27 12.28 -5.62
C LEU A 38 -12.99 11.13 -4.90
N ASP A 39 -13.94 10.51 -5.58
CA ASP A 39 -14.59 9.32 -5.06
C ASP A 39 -13.71 8.07 -5.28
N ALA A 40 -14.12 6.96 -4.66
CA ALA A 40 -13.37 5.71 -4.72
C ALA A 40 -13.18 5.22 -6.16
N SER A 41 -14.19 5.39 -7.01
CA SER A 41 -14.12 4.97 -8.41
C SER A 41 -13.09 5.77 -9.21
N GLU A 42 -13.02 7.07 -8.98
CA GLU A 42 -12.04 7.94 -9.66
C GLU A 42 -10.61 7.59 -9.25
N VAL A 43 -10.38 7.36 -7.96
CA VAL A 43 -9.05 6.96 -7.46
C VAL A 43 -8.67 5.58 -7.99
N ALA A 44 -9.62 4.64 -8.00
CA ALA A 44 -9.40 3.30 -8.55
C ALA A 44 -9.07 3.35 -10.05
N GLY A 45 -9.79 4.18 -10.80
CA GLY A 45 -9.53 4.37 -12.22
C GLY A 45 -8.12 4.88 -12.51
N ALA A 46 -7.60 5.77 -11.67
CA ALA A 46 -6.23 6.28 -11.79
C ALA A 46 -5.18 5.18 -11.63
N MET A 47 -5.44 4.20 -10.77
CA MET A 47 -4.50 3.13 -10.44
C MET A 47 -4.48 2.00 -11.46
N GLU A 48 -5.52 1.82 -12.24
CA GLU A 48 -5.71 0.63 -13.07
C GLU A 48 -4.58 0.42 -14.07
N GLY A 49 -4.19 1.45 -14.81
CA GLY A 49 -3.10 1.37 -15.78
C GLY A 49 -1.74 1.08 -15.15
N VAL A 50 -1.51 1.59 -13.96
CA VAL A 50 -0.28 1.32 -13.20
C VAL A 50 -0.22 -0.15 -12.81
N ALA A 51 -1.30 -0.68 -12.26
CA ALA A 51 -1.35 -2.08 -11.82
C ALA A 51 -1.20 -3.06 -12.98
N GLU A 52 -1.87 -2.80 -14.10
CA GLU A 52 -1.83 -3.65 -15.30
C GLU A 52 -0.44 -3.74 -15.92
N THR A 53 0.36 -2.70 -15.81
CA THR A 53 1.66 -2.60 -16.47
C THR A 53 2.84 -2.79 -15.53
N THR A 54 2.60 -3.21 -14.29
CA THR A 54 3.64 -3.44 -13.29
C THR A 54 3.74 -4.93 -12.96
N ALA A 55 4.93 -5.49 -13.06
CA ALA A 55 5.20 -6.86 -12.64
C ALA A 55 5.15 -7.00 -11.13
N SER A 56 4.89 -8.21 -10.65
CA SER A 56 5.02 -8.50 -9.22
C SER A 56 6.43 -8.21 -8.74
N VAL A 57 6.55 -7.76 -7.50
CA VAL A 57 7.83 -7.37 -6.90
C VAL A 57 8.35 -8.50 -6.03
N HIS A 58 9.54 -8.99 -6.35
CA HIS A 58 10.24 -9.96 -5.52
C HIS A 58 11.21 -9.23 -4.62
N ALA A 59 11.04 -9.41 -3.32
CA ALA A 59 11.79 -8.68 -2.32
C ALA A 59 12.25 -9.62 -1.21
N ARG A 60 13.02 -9.09 -0.29
CA ARG A 60 13.51 -9.81 0.89
C ARG A 60 13.36 -8.92 2.10
N ALA A 61 12.92 -9.51 3.21
CA ALA A 61 12.91 -8.81 4.49
C ALA A 61 14.35 -8.50 4.91
N GLY A 62 14.60 -7.24 5.23
CA GLY A 62 15.88 -6.76 5.75
C GLY A 62 15.91 -6.78 7.27
N GLU A 63 16.65 -5.83 7.85
CA GLU A 63 16.75 -5.70 9.30
C GLU A 63 15.48 -5.13 9.92
N GLU A 64 15.30 -5.37 11.21
CA GLU A 64 14.28 -4.70 12.01
C GLU A 64 14.72 -3.27 12.32
N ALA A 65 13.74 -2.38 12.46
CA ALA A 65 13.96 -0.97 12.80
C ALA A 65 12.81 -0.45 13.65
N MET A 66 13.02 0.71 14.24
CA MET A 66 11.99 1.41 15.01
C MET A 66 11.63 2.70 14.30
N PHE A 67 10.36 2.83 13.95
CA PHE A 67 9.83 4.00 13.23
C PHE A 67 8.91 4.82 14.14
N GLY A 68 8.46 5.96 13.63
CA GLY A 68 7.59 6.88 14.35
C GLY A 68 8.37 7.98 15.09
N ARG A 69 7.66 9.01 15.50
CA ARG A 69 8.26 10.17 16.20
C ARG A 69 8.98 9.77 17.48
N ARG A 70 8.45 8.76 18.19
CA ARG A 70 9.00 8.26 19.45
C ARG A 70 9.89 7.05 19.24
N ARG A 71 10.12 6.63 18.00
CA ARG A 71 10.86 5.42 17.66
C ARG A 71 10.36 4.19 18.44
N ASP A 72 9.04 4.04 18.49
CA ASP A 72 8.35 2.99 19.23
C ASP A 72 7.50 2.08 18.34
N VAL A 73 7.55 2.27 17.02
CA VAL A 73 6.82 1.43 16.06
C VAL A 73 7.80 0.43 15.44
N PRO A 74 7.76 -0.85 15.87
CA PRO A 74 8.66 -1.86 15.31
C PRO A 74 8.24 -2.24 13.88
N VAL A 75 9.20 -2.24 12.99
CA VAL A 75 9.02 -2.57 11.58
C VAL A 75 10.12 -3.51 11.11
N THR A 76 9.87 -4.21 10.01
CA THR A 76 10.90 -4.92 9.25
C THR A 76 11.07 -4.21 7.91
N LEU A 77 12.29 -3.80 7.58
CA LEU A 77 12.58 -3.17 6.31
C LEU A 77 12.45 -4.18 5.17
N VAL A 78 12.05 -3.71 4.01
CA VAL A 78 11.93 -4.55 2.80
C VAL A 78 12.98 -4.09 1.80
N ARG A 79 13.77 -5.04 1.31
CA ARG A 79 14.83 -4.81 0.32
C ARG A 79 14.43 -5.40 -1.02
N ASP A 80 14.55 -4.58 -2.03
CA ASP A 80 14.26 -4.95 -3.42
C ASP A 80 15.30 -4.33 -4.36
N GLY A 81 15.12 -4.46 -5.66
CA GLY A 81 16.02 -3.88 -6.66
C GLY A 81 15.65 -2.47 -7.11
N GLY A 82 14.77 -1.77 -6.37
CA GLY A 82 14.28 -0.44 -6.73
C GLY A 82 12.89 -0.45 -7.36
N GLU A 83 12.29 -1.61 -7.54
CA GLU A 83 10.96 -1.76 -8.16
C GLU A 83 9.87 -1.08 -7.35
N LEU A 84 9.96 -1.13 -6.01
CA LEU A 84 8.96 -0.47 -5.13
C LEU A 84 9.04 1.05 -5.26
N ALA A 85 10.23 1.62 -5.33
CA ALA A 85 10.40 3.06 -5.55
C ALA A 85 9.84 3.48 -6.90
N MET A 86 10.05 2.69 -7.95
CA MET A 86 9.50 2.95 -9.27
C MET A 86 7.97 2.84 -9.28
N LEU A 87 7.43 1.80 -8.66
CA LEU A 87 5.98 1.64 -8.55
C LEU A 87 5.35 2.81 -7.79
N ARG A 88 5.97 3.23 -6.68
CA ARG A 88 5.53 4.40 -5.93
C ARG A 88 5.51 5.66 -6.81
N ALA A 89 6.58 5.93 -7.55
CA ALA A 89 6.67 7.11 -8.40
C ALA A 89 5.57 7.12 -9.47
N ARG A 90 5.34 5.99 -10.12
CA ARG A 90 4.28 5.84 -11.12
C ARG A 90 2.90 6.01 -10.52
N THR A 91 2.69 5.49 -9.32
CA THR A 91 1.42 5.63 -8.59
C THR A 91 1.17 7.08 -8.21
N LEU A 92 2.17 7.77 -7.67
CA LEU A 92 2.05 9.19 -7.34
C LEU A 92 1.74 10.04 -8.58
N ASP A 93 2.37 9.75 -9.71
CA ASP A 93 2.10 10.46 -10.96
C ASP A 93 0.66 10.22 -11.45
N ALA A 94 0.19 8.99 -11.41
CA ALA A 94 -1.17 8.66 -11.84
C ALA A 94 -2.23 9.33 -10.95
N LEU A 95 -2.02 9.32 -9.64
CA LEU A 95 -2.94 9.98 -8.69
C LEU A 95 -2.93 11.50 -8.88
N ARG A 96 -1.75 12.10 -9.06
CA ARG A 96 -1.64 13.53 -9.34
C ARG A 96 -2.38 13.91 -10.63
N ASP A 97 -2.18 13.12 -11.67
CA ASP A 97 -2.82 13.37 -12.97
C ASP A 97 -4.35 13.27 -12.90
N ALA A 98 -4.85 12.46 -11.95
CA ALA A 98 -6.28 12.36 -11.67
C ALA A 98 -6.82 13.51 -10.81
N GLY A 99 -5.96 14.34 -10.23
CA GLY A 99 -6.34 15.50 -9.43
C GLY A 99 -6.11 15.40 -7.93
N VAL A 100 -5.37 14.39 -7.48
CA VAL A 100 -5.02 14.26 -6.05
C VAL A 100 -3.84 15.19 -5.74
N ASP A 101 -3.96 15.99 -4.69
CA ASP A 101 -2.86 16.80 -4.18
C ASP A 101 -1.93 15.94 -3.32
N LEU A 102 -0.73 15.72 -3.82
CA LEU A 102 0.28 14.88 -3.18
C LEU A 102 1.55 15.67 -2.81
N ASP A 103 1.47 16.98 -2.77
CA ASP A 103 2.65 17.84 -2.56
C ASP A 103 3.38 17.52 -1.26
N ARG A 104 2.64 17.28 -0.17
CA ARG A 104 3.23 16.91 1.13
C ARG A 104 3.95 15.57 1.08
N ILE A 105 3.38 14.61 0.36
CA ILE A 105 3.97 13.26 0.22
C ILE A 105 5.21 13.33 -0.65
N ARG A 106 5.17 14.08 -1.75
CA ARG A 106 6.32 14.25 -2.65
C ARG A 106 7.48 15.03 -2.00
N ALA A 107 7.17 15.94 -1.09
CA ALA A 107 8.19 16.68 -0.35
C ALA A 107 8.98 15.80 0.61
N ARG A 108 8.42 14.66 1.04
CA ARG A 108 9.11 13.65 1.83
C ARG A 108 9.83 12.69 0.89
N ASN A 109 11.10 12.92 0.67
CA ASN A 109 11.90 12.08 -0.23
C ASN A 109 12.65 10.99 0.53
N ASP A 110 11.94 10.29 1.43
CA ASP A 110 12.51 9.32 2.36
C ASP A 110 11.78 7.97 2.33
N PHE A 111 11.31 7.56 1.17
CA PHE A 111 10.58 6.30 1.04
C PHE A 111 11.46 5.11 1.44
N ARG A 112 11.09 4.47 2.52
CA ARG A 112 11.75 3.26 3.05
C ARG A 112 10.70 2.16 3.19
N PRO A 113 10.59 1.25 2.20
CA PRO A 113 9.57 0.19 2.28
C PRO A 113 9.78 -0.67 3.51
N HIS A 114 8.68 -0.94 4.21
CA HIS A 114 8.72 -1.71 5.46
C HIS A 114 7.36 -2.34 5.72
N VAL A 115 7.37 -3.34 6.61
CA VAL A 115 6.17 -3.99 7.13
C VAL A 115 6.12 -3.74 8.63
N THR A 116 5.06 -3.09 9.10
CA THR A 116 4.86 -2.83 10.52
C THR A 116 4.47 -4.12 11.24
N ARG A 117 5.09 -4.38 12.40
CA ARG A 117 4.74 -5.50 13.26
C ARG A 117 3.34 -5.29 13.82
N LYS A 118 2.55 -6.36 13.82
CA LYS A 118 1.23 -6.43 14.44
C LYS A 118 1.24 -7.47 15.56
N GLN A 119 0.21 -7.46 16.42
CA GLN A 119 0.08 -8.50 17.44
C GLN A 119 -0.04 -9.90 16.84
N HIS A 120 -0.70 -9.99 15.68
CA HIS A 120 -0.93 -11.27 15.01
C HIS A 120 0.26 -11.76 14.17
N GLY A 121 1.31 -10.96 14.00
CA GLY A 121 2.46 -11.38 13.23
C GLY A 121 3.41 -10.26 12.82
N TYR A 122 4.50 -10.66 12.24
CA TYR A 122 5.52 -9.76 11.71
C TYR A 122 6.24 -10.44 10.53
N LEU A 123 6.93 -9.65 9.75
CA LEU A 123 7.78 -10.16 8.68
C LEU A 123 9.18 -10.47 9.26
N ALA A 124 9.57 -11.74 9.24
CA ALA A 124 10.86 -12.15 9.79
C ALA A 124 12.02 -11.68 8.89
N PRO A 125 13.11 -11.14 9.48
CA PRO A 125 14.30 -10.79 8.70
C PRO A 125 14.80 -11.96 7.85
N GLY A 126 15.19 -11.68 6.60
CA GLY A 126 15.66 -12.68 5.66
C GLY A 126 14.58 -13.42 4.89
N ALA A 127 13.31 -13.29 5.26
CA ALA A 127 12.22 -13.94 4.56
C ALA A 127 12.08 -13.40 3.13
N ARG A 128 11.75 -14.30 2.19
CA ARG A 128 11.39 -13.89 0.83
C ARG A 128 9.95 -13.38 0.82
N VAL A 129 9.74 -12.31 0.06
CA VAL A 129 8.44 -11.68 -0.06
C VAL A 129 8.13 -11.52 -1.55
N VAL A 130 6.95 -11.97 -1.96
CA VAL A 130 6.43 -11.67 -3.30
C VAL A 130 5.24 -10.74 -3.12
N LEU A 131 5.37 -9.53 -3.62
CA LEU A 131 4.32 -8.52 -3.57
C LEU A 131 3.63 -8.52 -4.95
N ASP A 132 2.51 -9.18 -5.02
CA ASP A 132 1.77 -9.37 -6.28
C ASP A 132 0.39 -8.73 -6.27
N THR A 133 0.05 -8.01 -5.19
CA THR A 133 -1.24 -7.34 -5.05
C THR A 133 -1.02 -5.90 -4.62
N VAL A 134 -1.74 -4.97 -5.23
CA VAL A 134 -1.84 -3.60 -4.76
C VAL A 134 -3.29 -3.31 -4.43
N ALA A 135 -3.54 -2.60 -3.32
CA ALA A 135 -4.89 -2.31 -2.87
C ALA A 135 -5.02 -0.85 -2.44
N ILE A 136 -6.20 -0.28 -2.71
CA ILE A 136 -6.61 0.99 -2.14
C ILE A 136 -7.50 0.70 -0.95
N VAL A 137 -7.17 1.26 0.19
CA VAL A 137 -7.90 1.07 1.44
C VAL A 137 -8.49 2.39 1.91
N ASP A 138 -9.79 2.36 2.20
CA ASP A 138 -10.49 3.48 2.81
C ASP A 138 -10.19 3.51 4.31
N MET A 139 -9.64 4.62 4.77
CA MET A 139 -9.30 4.82 6.18
C MET A 139 -10.41 5.50 6.98
N ARG A 140 -11.50 5.88 6.32
CA ARG A 140 -12.68 6.50 6.93
C ARG A 140 -13.96 5.83 6.42
N PRO A 141 -14.06 4.49 6.54
CA PRO A 141 -15.28 3.83 6.10
C PRO A 141 -16.46 4.19 7.01
N PRO A 142 -17.71 3.98 6.54
CA PRO A 142 -18.89 4.27 7.35
C PRO A 142 -18.94 3.57 8.71
N GLU A 143 -18.26 2.44 8.86
CA GLU A 143 -18.21 1.63 10.07
C GLU A 143 -17.42 2.31 11.21
N GLY A 144 -16.60 3.32 10.90
CA GLY A 144 -15.89 4.09 11.92
C GLY A 144 -14.37 4.13 11.75
N ALA A 145 -13.72 4.96 12.58
CA ALA A 145 -12.29 5.28 12.47
C ALA A 145 -11.35 4.11 12.77
N HIS A 146 -11.84 3.07 13.47
CA HIS A 146 -11.05 1.87 13.78
C HIS A 146 -11.18 0.78 12.71
N HIS A 147 -11.99 1.02 11.71
CA HIS A 147 -12.23 0.09 10.62
C HIS A 147 -11.48 0.53 9.36
N ARG A 148 -11.20 -0.46 8.51
CA ARG A 148 -10.60 -0.26 7.20
C ARG A 148 -11.40 -1.08 6.19
N SER A 149 -11.59 -0.54 5.00
CA SER A 149 -12.33 -1.21 3.94
C SER A 149 -11.51 -1.17 2.66
N VAL A 150 -11.35 -2.32 2.01
CA VAL A 150 -10.66 -2.39 0.72
C VAL A 150 -11.62 -1.92 -0.37
N ILE A 151 -11.26 -0.82 -1.01
CA ILE A 151 -12.06 -0.25 -2.10
C ILE A 151 -11.88 -1.09 -3.36
N ARG A 152 -10.63 -1.38 -3.69
CA ARG A 152 -10.28 -2.18 -4.84
C ARG A 152 -8.87 -2.75 -4.69
N SER A 153 -8.64 -3.89 -5.33
CA SER A 153 -7.30 -4.47 -5.41
C SER A 153 -7.03 -4.94 -6.83
N TRP A 154 -5.75 -5.00 -7.19
CA TRP A 154 -5.29 -5.49 -8.48
C TRP A 154 -4.15 -6.45 -8.28
N ARG A 155 -4.11 -7.47 -9.13
CA ARG A 155 -2.95 -8.35 -9.18
C ARG A 155 -1.88 -7.73 -10.06
N LEU A 156 -0.66 -7.62 -9.55
CA LEU A 156 0.51 -7.18 -10.30
C LEU A 156 1.03 -8.33 -11.17
N GLY A 157 1.67 -7.99 -12.27
CA GLY A 157 2.14 -8.99 -13.24
C GLY A 157 1.01 -9.59 -14.03
N GLY A 158 -0.18 -8.96 -13.92
CA GLY A 158 -1.40 -9.50 -14.43
C GLY A 158 -1.50 -9.47 -15.93
N ARG A 159 -1.26 -10.61 -16.51
CA ARG A 159 -2.16 -10.95 -17.61
C ARG A 159 -3.55 -11.08 -16.99
N PRO A 160 -4.59 -10.49 -17.62
CA PRO A 160 -5.93 -10.82 -17.21
C PRO A 160 -5.99 -12.35 -17.14
N THR A 161 -6.42 -12.87 -15.99
CA THR A 161 -6.74 -14.28 -15.88
C THR A 161 -7.56 -14.62 -17.09
N ALA A 162 -7.04 -15.50 -17.93
CA ALA A 162 -7.77 -16.00 -19.08
C ALA A 162 -9.15 -16.47 -18.61
N PRO A 163 -10.20 -16.15 -19.35
CA PRO A 163 -11.55 -16.56 -18.98
C PRO A 163 -11.64 -18.07 -18.81
#